data_d0e168c9df38e63b23372bf1cdb9b558
#
_entry.id   d0e168c9df38e63b23372bf1cdb9b558
#
_cell.length_a   1.000
_cell.length_b   1.000
_cell.length_c   1.000
_cell.angle_alpha   90.00
_cell.angle_beta   90.00
_cell.angle_gamma   90.00
#
_symmetry.space_group_name_H-M   'P 1'
#
loop_
_entity.id
_entity.type
_entity.pdbx_description
1 polymer ?
#
loop_
_entity_poly.entity_id
_entity_poly.type
_entity_poly.pdbx_seq_one_letter_code
_entity_poly.pdbx_strand_id
1 'polypeptide(L)'
;MKRFAQLYRELDQSTATLDKRAALIRYFREAPPRDAAWALYLLSGGKVAGARKKIANTRELREWIAIESGTPDWLVDDSYDQVGDLAETLALLLDDPAEAAPDVALADWIEIRLLPVANKDIELRRAVIVEAWRTLRFDERLLVNKLLTGALRVGVSQRLVQQALAELTGIDIARLAQRMLGAWTPTPDFLRDLLTVEELPGDRQQPYPFFLASPLESALRAEAGLPEAEPAGDEATDTAPDIVALANDPDAVARALGPVEDWLLEWKWDGIRLQLLRRDGEVALWSRGEERLDGRFPEIEAAAMALPDGTVLDGELLAWRADDDAPLPFTALQTRIQRLKPGPKTLADTPVRLQVYDLLERDGDDWRAKPQHTRRAALETLIDAHDDPRIVVSPRVEVPDWAAAADLRAQARERGVEGLMLKRADAPYQTGRRRGDWWKWKIDPLTIDAVLLYAQAGHGRRSTLYTDYTFGLWDGDTLVPVAKAYSGLDDTEILALDGWIRAHTLERFGPVRSVKAHHVFELGFEAVNVSKRHKSGIAVRFPRILRWRRDKPMAEADRLETLKALAR
;
A
#
# COMPACT_ATOMS: atom_id res chain seq x y z
N MET A 1 -2.11 21.45 -21.93
CA MET A 1 -1.70 20.06 -21.67
C MET A 1 -0.19 19.83 -21.81
N LYS A 2 0.48 20.50 -22.72
CA LYS A 2 1.93 20.36 -23.01
C LYS A 2 2.81 20.46 -21.77
N ARG A 3 2.54 21.43 -20.88
CA ARG A 3 3.30 21.60 -19.63
C ARG A 3 3.21 20.39 -18.71
N PHE A 4 2.06 19.76 -18.59
CA PHE A 4 1.90 18.55 -17.75
C PHE A 4 2.51 17.31 -18.42
N ALA A 5 2.44 17.20 -19.74
CA ALA A 5 3.12 16.14 -20.50
C ALA A 5 4.66 16.26 -20.36
N GLN A 6 5.19 17.50 -20.36
CA GLN A 6 6.60 17.74 -20.09
C GLN A 6 6.98 17.33 -18.66
N LEU A 7 6.19 17.73 -17.64
CA LEU A 7 6.41 17.28 -16.26
C LEU A 7 6.39 15.76 -16.17
N TYR A 8 5.40 15.10 -16.78
CA TYR A 8 5.30 13.64 -16.80
C TYR A 8 6.59 13.01 -17.32
N ARG A 9 7.11 13.48 -18.46
CA ARG A 9 8.35 12.99 -19.05
C ARG A 9 9.56 13.21 -18.14
N GLU A 10 9.71 14.39 -17.54
CA GLU A 10 10.81 14.70 -16.60
C GLU A 10 10.79 13.78 -15.38
N LEU A 11 9.59 13.49 -14.83
CA LEU A 11 9.41 12.59 -13.69
C LEU A 11 9.69 11.12 -14.05
N ASP A 12 9.31 10.70 -15.26
CA ASP A 12 9.50 9.34 -15.73
C ASP A 12 10.96 9.03 -16.06
N GLN A 13 11.67 9.98 -16.65
CA GLN A 13 13.08 9.85 -17.05
C GLN A 13 14.07 9.93 -15.88
N SER A 14 13.73 10.62 -14.79
CA SER A 14 14.62 10.77 -13.64
C SER A 14 14.43 9.67 -12.59
N THR A 15 15.55 9.24 -11.97
CA THR A 15 15.53 8.38 -10.78
C THR A 15 15.89 9.17 -9.52
N ALA A 16 16.46 10.36 -9.67
CA ALA A 16 16.90 11.20 -8.56
C ALA A 16 15.71 11.95 -7.94
N THR A 17 15.49 11.75 -6.65
CA THR A 17 14.40 12.40 -5.90
C THR A 17 14.49 13.92 -5.94
N LEU A 18 15.71 14.48 -5.90
CA LEU A 18 15.93 15.93 -5.97
C LEU A 18 15.48 16.52 -7.30
N ASP A 19 15.79 15.86 -8.42
CA ASP A 19 15.39 16.33 -9.76
C ASP A 19 13.88 16.29 -9.92
N LYS A 20 13.25 15.21 -9.47
CA LYS A 20 11.78 15.09 -9.46
C LYS A 20 11.14 16.21 -8.65
N ARG A 21 11.67 16.49 -7.44
CA ARG A 21 11.15 17.56 -6.59
C ARG A 21 11.30 18.94 -7.25
N ALA A 22 12.45 19.23 -7.88
CA ALA A 22 12.67 20.47 -8.61
C ALA A 22 11.70 20.64 -9.80
N ALA A 23 11.43 19.56 -10.54
CA ALA A 23 10.44 19.55 -11.63
C ALA A 23 9.01 19.84 -11.13
N LEU A 24 8.61 19.25 -10.00
CA LEU A 24 7.31 19.50 -9.35
C LEU A 24 7.19 20.96 -8.90
N ILE A 25 8.20 21.51 -8.22
CA ILE A 25 8.22 22.91 -7.77
C ILE A 25 8.06 23.86 -8.96
N ARG A 26 8.81 23.64 -10.03
CA ARG A 26 8.74 24.44 -11.25
C ARG A 26 7.35 24.41 -11.87
N TYR A 27 6.77 23.21 -11.98
CA TYR A 27 5.42 23.05 -12.51
C TYR A 27 4.36 23.78 -11.69
N PHE A 28 4.32 23.54 -10.36
CA PHE A 28 3.31 24.16 -9.50
C PHE A 28 3.45 25.68 -9.35
N ARG A 29 4.64 26.22 -9.58
CA ARG A 29 4.88 27.67 -9.63
C ARG A 29 4.26 28.32 -10.86
N GLU A 30 4.25 27.62 -11.98
CA GLU A 30 3.91 28.20 -13.30
C GLU A 30 2.54 27.77 -13.83
N ALA A 31 2.01 26.67 -13.35
CA ALA A 31 0.76 26.10 -13.87
C ALA A 31 -0.45 26.96 -13.48
N PRO A 32 -1.41 27.15 -14.40
CA PRO A 32 -2.70 27.74 -14.06
C PRO A 32 -3.38 26.98 -12.92
N PRO A 33 -4.14 27.64 -12.02
CA PRO A 33 -4.73 26.99 -10.84
C PRO A 33 -5.58 25.75 -11.13
N ARG A 34 -6.37 25.75 -12.22
CA ARG A 34 -7.16 24.59 -12.63
C ARG A 34 -6.27 23.40 -13.04
N ASP A 35 -5.25 23.67 -13.83
CA ASP A 35 -4.30 22.64 -14.27
C ASP A 35 -3.47 22.11 -13.09
N ALA A 36 -3.05 23.00 -12.18
CA ALA A 36 -2.31 22.63 -10.97
C ALA A 36 -3.15 21.75 -10.03
N ALA A 37 -4.44 22.05 -9.86
CA ALA A 37 -5.37 21.24 -9.05
C ALA A 37 -5.53 19.82 -9.63
N TRP A 38 -5.71 19.70 -10.95
CA TRP A 38 -5.76 18.40 -11.62
C TRP A 38 -4.44 17.64 -11.56
N ALA A 39 -3.32 18.32 -11.78
CA ALA A 39 -2.00 17.70 -11.67
C ALA A 39 -1.75 17.15 -10.26
N LEU A 40 -2.07 17.94 -9.22
CA LEU A 40 -1.99 17.51 -7.84
C LEU A 40 -2.82 16.25 -7.58
N TYR A 41 -4.08 16.26 -8.04
CA TYR A 41 -4.99 15.13 -7.88
C TYR A 41 -4.44 13.86 -8.52
N LEU A 42 -4.00 13.96 -9.77
CA LEU A 42 -3.48 12.83 -10.54
C LEU A 42 -2.17 12.28 -9.97
N LEU A 43 -1.23 13.15 -9.58
CA LEU A 43 0.05 12.77 -8.97
C LEU A 43 -0.12 12.18 -7.56
N SER A 44 -1.23 12.51 -6.89
CA SER A 44 -1.62 11.91 -5.60
C SER A 44 -2.39 10.59 -5.75
N GLY A 45 -2.49 10.04 -6.96
CA GLY A 45 -3.15 8.75 -7.23
C GLY A 45 -4.62 8.85 -7.61
N GLY A 46 -5.14 10.04 -7.81
CA GLY A 46 -6.50 10.29 -8.30
C GLY A 46 -6.71 9.76 -9.72
N LYS A 47 -7.95 9.43 -10.05
CA LYS A 47 -8.35 8.93 -11.38
C LYS A 47 -9.39 9.85 -12.01
N VAL A 48 -9.24 10.15 -13.31
CA VAL A 48 -10.09 11.12 -14.03
C VAL A 48 -11.58 10.83 -13.85
N ALA A 49 -12.02 9.60 -14.00
CA ALA A 49 -13.44 9.25 -13.93
C ALA A 49 -13.86 8.60 -12.60
N GLY A 50 -12.99 8.64 -11.56
CA GLY A 50 -13.20 7.93 -10.30
C GLY A 50 -13.05 6.41 -10.43
N ALA A 51 -13.17 5.68 -9.30
CA ALA A 51 -12.91 4.24 -9.27
C ALA A 51 -13.96 3.39 -10.02
N ARG A 52 -15.17 3.90 -10.22
CA ARG A 52 -16.32 3.15 -10.76
C ARG A 52 -16.67 3.45 -12.21
N LYS A 53 -16.03 4.45 -12.84
CA LYS A 53 -16.36 4.89 -14.20
C LYS A 53 -15.11 4.77 -15.07
N LYS A 54 -15.20 4.04 -16.18
CA LYS A 54 -14.13 3.97 -17.18
C LYS A 54 -14.59 4.73 -18.42
N ILE A 55 -13.68 5.50 -19.00
CA ILE A 55 -13.92 6.17 -20.29
C ILE A 55 -13.79 5.15 -21.41
N ALA A 56 -12.80 4.26 -21.32
CA ALA A 56 -12.65 3.10 -22.21
C ALA A 56 -12.02 1.94 -21.44
N ASN A 57 -12.27 0.70 -21.87
CA ASN A 57 -11.57 -0.47 -21.37
C ASN A 57 -10.38 -0.83 -22.28
N THR A 58 -9.50 -1.69 -21.82
CA THR A 58 -8.27 -2.07 -22.53
C THR A 58 -8.56 -2.75 -23.87
N ARG A 59 -9.65 -3.50 -24.00
CA ARG A 59 -10.07 -4.17 -25.23
C ARG A 59 -10.53 -3.14 -26.27
N GLU A 60 -11.40 -2.21 -25.85
CA GLU A 60 -11.87 -1.12 -26.72
C GLU A 60 -10.69 -0.30 -27.27
N LEU A 61 -9.73 0.06 -26.42
CA LEU A 61 -8.55 0.84 -26.83
C LEU A 61 -7.70 0.08 -27.87
N ARG A 62 -7.51 -1.24 -27.71
CA ARG A 62 -6.77 -2.05 -28.68
C ARG A 62 -7.50 -2.18 -30.02
N GLU A 63 -8.80 -2.43 -29.99
CA GLU A 63 -9.64 -2.51 -31.19
C GLU A 63 -9.62 -1.17 -31.96
N TRP A 64 -9.72 -0.05 -31.26
CA TRP A 64 -9.71 1.27 -31.89
C TRP A 64 -8.36 1.66 -32.46
N ILE A 65 -7.25 1.36 -31.75
CA ILE A 65 -5.92 1.68 -32.27
C ILE A 65 -5.56 0.80 -33.46
N ALA A 66 -5.96 -0.46 -33.52
CA ALA A 66 -5.76 -1.34 -34.65
C ALA A 66 -6.40 -0.76 -35.93
N ILE A 67 -7.64 -0.27 -35.79
CA ILE A 67 -8.36 0.39 -36.91
C ILE A 67 -7.67 1.71 -37.29
N GLU A 68 -7.28 2.53 -36.33
CA GLU A 68 -6.75 3.87 -36.56
C GLU A 68 -5.33 3.84 -37.16
N SER A 69 -4.48 2.91 -36.72
CA SER A 69 -3.11 2.74 -37.20
C SER A 69 -3.00 1.84 -38.43
N GLY A 70 -4.08 1.13 -38.79
CA GLY A 70 -4.04 0.07 -39.81
C GLY A 70 -3.20 -1.14 -39.41
N THR A 71 -2.89 -1.30 -38.14
CA THR A 71 -2.09 -2.41 -37.59
C THR A 71 -2.99 -3.61 -37.30
N PRO A 72 -2.67 -4.85 -37.77
CA PRO A 72 -3.44 -6.03 -37.41
C PRO A 72 -3.51 -6.26 -35.90
N ASP A 73 -4.64 -6.75 -35.38
CA ASP A 73 -4.90 -6.98 -33.95
C ASP A 73 -3.79 -7.77 -33.26
N TRP A 74 -3.34 -8.86 -33.91
CA TRP A 74 -2.28 -9.71 -33.38
C TRP A 74 -0.95 -8.96 -33.21
N LEU A 75 -0.66 -7.99 -34.09
CA LEU A 75 0.57 -7.19 -34.01
C LEU A 75 0.46 -6.09 -32.94
N VAL A 76 -0.74 -5.56 -32.71
CA VAL A 76 -1.00 -4.67 -31.55
C VAL A 76 -0.75 -5.42 -30.24
N ASP A 77 -1.21 -6.66 -30.12
CA ASP A 77 -1.01 -7.49 -28.94
C ASP A 77 0.48 -7.85 -28.76
N ASP A 78 1.18 -8.23 -29.82
CA ASP A 78 2.63 -8.50 -29.79
C ASP A 78 3.43 -7.25 -29.41
N SER A 79 3.07 -6.09 -29.95
CA SER A 79 3.69 -4.80 -29.61
C SER A 79 3.50 -4.47 -28.13
N TYR A 80 2.29 -4.69 -27.60
CA TYR A 80 2.01 -4.50 -26.18
C TYR A 80 2.82 -5.47 -25.30
N ASP A 81 2.95 -6.72 -25.70
CA ASP A 81 3.75 -7.72 -24.98
C ASP A 81 5.25 -7.35 -24.94
N GLN A 82 5.75 -6.64 -25.98
CA GLN A 82 7.13 -6.18 -26.02
C GLN A 82 7.36 -4.89 -25.20
N VAL A 83 6.47 -3.91 -25.34
CA VAL A 83 6.56 -2.61 -24.64
C VAL A 83 6.22 -2.75 -23.15
N GLY A 84 5.27 -3.63 -22.82
CA GLY A 84 4.82 -3.87 -21.44
C GLY A 84 3.92 -2.79 -20.85
N ASP A 85 3.66 -1.70 -21.59
CA ASP A 85 2.78 -0.61 -21.20
C ASP A 85 1.79 -0.27 -22.32
N LEU A 86 0.50 -0.48 -22.06
CA LEU A 86 -0.53 -0.26 -23.07
C LEU A 86 -0.60 1.20 -23.54
N ALA A 87 -0.49 2.16 -22.62
CA ALA A 87 -0.60 3.58 -22.97
C ALA A 87 0.54 4.03 -23.89
N GLU A 88 1.76 3.53 -23.65
CA GLU A 88 2.92 3.75 -24.48
C GLU A 88 2.80 3.05 -25.83
N THR A 89 2.38 1.78 -25.84
CA THR A 89 2.11 1.01 -27.08
C THR A 89 1.14 1.76 -27.98
N LEU A 90 -0.01 2.21 -27.44
CA LEU A 90 -0.99 2.99 -28.21
C LEU A 90 -0.40 4.30 -28.77
N ALA A 91 0.50 4.95 -28.03
CA ALA A 91 1.13 6.18 -28.47
C ALA A 91 2.16 5.94 -29.59
N LEU A 92 2.89 4.81 -29.53
CA LEU A 92 3.92 4.45 -30.51
C LEU A 92 3.37 3.97 -31.86
N LEU A 93 2.15 3.42 -31.87
CA LEU A 93 1.52 2.91 -33.09
C LEU A 93 1.00 3.98 -34.05
N LEU A 94 1.12 5.26 -33.71
CA LEU A 94 0.65 6.38 -34.51
C LEU A 94 1.79 7.40 -34.72
N ASP A 95 1.91 7.89 -35.93
CA ASP A 95 2.80 8.99 -36.26
C ASP A 95 2.34 10.31 -35.63
N ASP A 96 3.28 11.22 -35.42
CA ASP A 96 2.95 12.58 -34.97
C ASP A 96 2.24 13.36 -36.10
N PRO A 97 1.21 14.16 -35.77
CA PRO A 97 0.53 14.98 -36.75
C PRO A 97 1.49 16.00 -37.39
N ALA A 98 1.30 16.25 -38.69
CA ALA A 98 2.12 17.19 -39.45
C ALA A 98 2.07 18.61 -38.87
N GLU A 99 0.89 19.01 -38.39
CA GLU A 99 0.68 20.27 -37.67
C GLU A 99 0.30 20.00 -36.22
N ALA A 100 0.96 20.69 -35.29
CA ALA A 100 0.64 20.56 -33.87
C ALA A 100 -0.69 21.26 -33.59
N ALA A 101 -1.61 20.58 -32.90
CA ALA A 101 -2.81 21.21 -32.38
C ALA A 101 -2.49 22.37 -31.44
N PRO A 102 -3.40 23.37 -31.32
CA PRO A 102 -3.31 24.39 -30.27
C PRO A 102 -3.16 23.75 -28.88
N ASP A 103 -2.38 24.39 -28.01
CA ASP A 103 -2.23 23.91 -26.64
C ASP A 103 -3.54 24.11 -25.86
N VAL A 104 -4.18 23.01 -25.49
CA VAL A 104 -5.39 22.99 -24.68
C VAL A 104 -4.99 22.70 -23.23
N ALA A 105 -5.57 23.43 -22.27
CA ALA A 105 -5.32 23.22 -20.85
C ALA A 105 -5.57 21.77 -20.40
N LEU A 106 -4.82 21.27 -19.41
CA LEU A 106 -5.04 19.95 -18.82
C LEU A 106 -6.46 19.80 -18.27
N ALA A 107 -6.93 20.82 -17.53
CA ALA A 107 -8.27 20.86 -16.98
C ALA A 107 -9.34 20.78 -18.08
N ASP A 108 -9.18 21.48 -19.19
CA ASP A 108 -10.16 21.45 -20.30
C ASP A 108 -10.18 20.08 -21.00
N TRP A 109 -9.03 19.43 -21.16
CA TRP A 109 -8.98 18.06 -21.65
C TRP A 109 -9.78 17.10 -20.77
N ILE A 110 -9.65 17.23 -19.46
CA ILE A 110 -10.34 16.35 -18.52
C ILE A 110 -11.82 16.72 -18.40
N GLU A 111 -12.14 17.97 -18.09
CA GLU A 111 -13.47 18.41 -17.72
C GLU A 111 -14.42 18.56 -18.92
N ILE A 112 -13.91 19.02 -20.07
CA ILE A 112 -14.73 19.32 -21.24
C ILE A 112 -14.74 18.15 -22.24
N ARG A 113 -13.64 17.39 -22.37
CA ARG A 113 -13.55 16.34 -23.37
C ARG A 113 -13.71 14.93 -22.79
N LEU A 114 -13.00 14.56 -21.71
CA LEU A 114 -13.00 13.18 -21.21
C LEU A 114 -14.18 12.89 -20.26
N LEU A 115 -14.43 13.72 -19.26
CA LEU A 115 -15.49 13.47 -18.26
C LEU A 115 -16.90 13.45 -18.86
N PRO A 116 -17.27 14.33 -19.80
CA PRO A 116 -18.62 14.33 -20.38
C PRO A 116 -18.97 13.06 -21.15
N VAL A 117 -17.97 12.37 -21.71
CA VAL A 117 -18.18 11.12 -22.46
C VAL A 117 -18.09 9.87 -21.59
N ALA A 118 -17.65 9.99 -20.34
CA ALA A 118 -17.65 8.87 -19.40
C ALA A 118 -19.08 8.32 -19.23
N ASN A 119 -19.31 7.03 -19.50
CA ASN A 119 -20.61 6.34 -19.53
C ASN A 119 -21.54 6.74 -20.68
N LYS A 120 -21.09 7.43 -21.71
CA LYS A 120 -21.83 7.62 -22.96
C LYS A 120 -21.66 6.42 -23.90
N ASP A 121 -22.38 6.45 -25.01
CA ASP A 121 -22.28 5.42 -26.03
C ASP A 121 -20.85 5.24 -26.53
N ILE A 122 -20.54 4.03 -26.95
CA ILE A 122 -19.20 3.62 -27.37
C ILE A 122 -18.66 4.50 -28.51
N GLU A 123 -19.54 4.91 -29.44
CA GLU A 123 -19.15 5.74 -30.60
C GLU A 123 -18.73 7.15 -30.18
N LEU A 124 -19.42 7.76 -29.22
CA LEU A 124 -19.04 9.08 -28.68
C LEU A 124 -17.70 9.01 -27.92
N ARG A 125 -17.49 7.96 -27.13
CA ARG A 125 -16.23 7.74 -26.42
C ARG A 125 -15.08 7.52 -27.40
N ARG A 126 -15.30 6.69 -28.42
CA ARG A 126 -14.33 6.43 -29.48
C ARG A 126 -13.96 7.70 -30.22
N ALA A 127 -14.95 8.50 -30.64
CA ALA A 127 -14.72 9.73 -31.40
C ALA A 127 -13.77 10.69 -30.67
N VAL A 128 -13.97 10.93 -29.36
CA VAL A 128 -13.11 11.81 -28.55
C VAL A 128 -11.70 11.24 -28.43
N ILE A 129 -11.55 9.93 -28.24
CA ILE A 129 -10.24 9.30 -28.06
C ILE A 129 -9.46 9.30 -29.38
N VAL A 130 -10.12 8.95 -30.48
CA VAL A 130 -9.51 8.95 -31.83
C VAL A 130 -9.13 10.37 -32.25
N GLU A 131 -9.96 11.39 -31.94
CA GLU A 131 -9.60 12.79 -32.17
C GLU A 131 -8.29 13.16 -31.40
N ALA A 132 -8.20 12.76 -30.13
CA ALA A 132 -6.98 12.99 -29.36
C ALA A 132 -5.77 12.32 -30.01
N TRP A 133 -5.90 11.08 -30.48
CA TRP A 133 -4.82 10.35 -31.13
C TRP A 133 -4.33 11.00 -32.43
N ARG A 134 -5.25 11.58 -33.21
CA ARG A 134 -4.96 12.23 -34.49
C ARG A 134 -4.35 13.62 -34.35
N THR A 135 -4.68 14.32 -33.25
CA THR A 135 -4.34 15.74 -33.10
C THR A 135 -3.18 16.02 -32.15
N LEU A 136 -2.92 15.10 -31.20
CA LEU A 136 -1.88 15.26 -30.20
C LEU A 136 -0.56 14.65 -30.66
N ARG A 137 0.56 15.28 -30.31
CA ARG A 137 1.90 14.70 -30.45
C ARG A 137 2.14 13.61 -29.42
N PHE A 138 3.21 12.84 -29.61
CA PHE A 138 3.54 11.66 -28.83
C PHE A 138 3.42 11.88 -27.31
N ASP A 139 4.07 12.87 -26.74
CA ASP A 139 4.07 13.11 -25.28
C ASP A 139 2.66 13.39 -24.72
N GLU A 140 1.87 14.20 -25.42
CA GLU A 140 0.49 14.54 -25.03
C GLU A 140 -0.44 13.35 -25.24
N ARG A 141 -0.26 12.59 -26.32
CA ARG A 141 -1.00 11.37 -26.63
C ARG A 141 -0.72 10.28 -25.60
N LEU A 142 0.55 10.07 -25.25
CA LEU A 142 0.96 9.17 -24.16
C LEU A 142 0.26 9.55 -22.85
N LEU A 143 0.28 10.83 -22.49
CA LEU A 143 -0.38 11.32 -21.29
C LEU A 143 -1.89 11.04 -21.30
N VAL A 144 -2.59 11.33 -22.39
CA VAL A 144 -4.04 10.99 -22.51
C VAL A 144 -4.26 9.50 -22.33
N ASN A 145 -3.45 8.65 -22.95
CA ASN A 145 -3.55 7.20 -22.80
C ASN A 145 -3.31 6.76 -21.34
N LYS A 146 -2.37 7.38 -20.63
CA LYS A 146 -2.14 7.15 -19.20
C LYS A 146 -3.35 7.56 -18.34
N LEU A 147 -4.02 8.66 -18.68
CA LEU A 147 -5.26 9.08 -18.00
C LEU A 147 -6.41 8.10 -18.25
N LEU A 148 -6.53 7.55 -19.46
CA LEU A 148 -7.56 6.57 -19.83
C LEU A 148 -7.35 5.22 -19.15
N THR A 149 -6.11 4.74 -19.10
CA THR A 149 -5.75 3.44 -18.50
C THR A 149 -5.64 3.50 -16.98
N GLY A 150 -5.58 4.70 -16.39
CA GLY A 150 -5.35 4.91 -14.97
C GLY A 150 -3.93 4.54 -14.51
N ALA A 151 -2.98 4.50 -15.44
CA ALA A 151 -1.59 4.06 -15.23
C ALA A 151 -0.62 5.26 -15.06
N LEU A 152 -1.06 6.38 -14.51
CA LEU A 152 -0.22 7.56 -14.29
C LEU A 152 0.77 7.32 -13.12
N ARG A 153 1.72 6.39 -13.31
CA ARG A 153 2.73 6.05 -12.32
C ARG A 153 4.10 6.51 -12.83
N VAL A 154 4.66 7.55 -12.20
CA VAL A 154 5.97 8.15 -12.57
C VAL A 154 6.98 8.06 -11.42
N GLY A 155 6.81 7.10 -10.52
CA GLY A 155 7.69 6.94 -9.36
C GLY A 155 7.71 8.19 -8.46
N VAL A 156 6.56 8.86 -8.32
CA VAL A 156 6.34 9.99 -7.42
C VAL A 156 5.36 9.55 -6.34
N SER A 157 5.78 9.63 -5.09
CA SER A 157 4.90 9.41 -3.94
C SER A 157 4.14 10.69 -3.60
N GLN A 158 2.97 10.57 -2.99
CA GLN A 158 2.23 11.70 -2.46
C GLN A 158 3.10 12.56 -1.53
N ARG A 159 3.96 11.93 -0.72
CA ARG A 159 4.91 12.62 0.15
C ARG A 159 5.90 13.50 -0.63
N LEU A 160 6.38 13.07 -1.78
CA LEU A 160 7.27 13.88 -2.61
C LEU A 160 6.56 15.12 -3.17
N VAL A 161 5.28 14.98 -3.54
CA VAL A 161 4.45 16.12 -3.95
C VAL A 161 4.26 17.10 -2.79
N GLN A 162 3.95 16.60 -1.60
CA GLN A 162 3.83 17.42 -0.39
C GLN A 162 5.13 18.14 -0.05
N GLN A 163 6.29 17.48 -0.16
CA GLN A 163 7.61 18.10 0.02
C GLN A 163 7.86 19.23 -0.98
N ALA A 164 7.49 19.03 -2.25
CA ALA A 164 7.62 20.05 -3.28
C ALA A 164 6.73 21.28 -2.99
N LEU A 165 5.49 21.04 -2.55
CA LEU A 165 4.56 22.12 -2.18
C LEU A 165 5.00 22.83 -0.90
N ALA A 166 5.51 22.12 0.11
CA ALA A 166 6.05 22.70 1.33
C ALA A 166 7.24 23.63 1.05
N GLU A 167 8.17 23.21 0.18
CA GLU A 167 9.30 24.03 -0.24
C GLU A 167 8.86 25.25 -1.06
N LEU A 168 7.82 25.09 -1.90
CA LEU A 168 7.28 26.19 -2.71
C LEU A 168 6.58 27.26 -1.87
N THR A 169 5.86 26.86 -0.82
CA THR A 169 4.95 27.75 -0.07
C THR A 169 5.44 28.12 1.32
N GLY A 170 6.40 27.39 1.88
CA GLY A 170 6.84 27.53 3.27
C GLY A 170 5.86 26.93 4.30
N ILE A 171 4.79 26.27 3.86
CA ILE A 171 3.83 25.59 4.74
C ILE A 171 4.43 24.29 5.26
N ASP A 172 4.18 23.97 6.53
CA ASP A 172 4.62 22.70 7.12
C ASP A 172 4.05 21.51 6.32
N ILE A 173 4.91 20.56 6.03
CA ILE A 173 4.54 19.35 5.28
C ILE A 173 3.46 18.54 5.99
N ALA A 174 3.44 18.53 7.33
CA ALA A 174 2.42 17.82 8.10
C ALA A 174 1.04 18.46 7.91
N ARG A 175 0.96 19.81 7.82
CA ARG A 175 -0.27 20.53 7.52
C ARG A 175 -0.77 20.24 6.09
N LEU A 176 0.12 20.23 5.10
CA LEU A 176 -0.23 19.86 3.73
C LEU A 176 -0.72 18.41 3.66
N ALA A 177 -0.02 17.49 4.34
CA ALA A 177 -0.42 16.09 4.40
C ALA A 177 -1.81 15.94 5.01
N GLN A 178 -2.08 16.64 6.09
CA GLN A 178 -3.37 16.66 6.78
C GLN A 178 -4.51 17.17 5.89
N ARG A 179 -4.31 18.30 5.19
CA ARG A 179 -5.31 18.88 4.28
C ARG A 179 -5.57 18.04 3.03
N MET A 180 -4.63 17.17 2.66
CA MET A 180 -4.76 16.24 1.54
C MET A 180 -5.35 14.89 1.94
N LEU A 181 -5.73 14.68 3.22
CA LEU A 181 -6.38 13.46 3.67
C LEU A 181 -7.84 13.39 3.21
N GLY A 182 -8.32 12.15 3.02
CA GLY A 182 -9.70 11.91 2.60
C GLY A 182 -9.97 12.19 1.13
N ALA A 183 -11.25 12.20 0.79
CA ALA A 183 -11.70 12.44 -0.57
C ALA A 183 -11.86 13.95 -0.83
N TRP A 184 -11.16 14.44 -1.83
CA TRP A 184 -11.25 15.82 -2.29
C TRP A 184 -11.38 15.89 -3.82
N THR A 185 -11.82 17.03 -4.32
CA THR A 185 -12.01 17.27 -5.75
C THR A 185 -10.96 18.27 -6.26
N PRO A 186 -10.43 18.09 -7.48
CA PRO A 186 -9.40 18.95 -8.06
C PRO A 186 -9.96 20.30 -8.52
N THR A 187 -10.25 21.18 -7.57
CA THR A 187 -10.75 22.53 -7.84
C THR A 187 -9.70 23.58 -7.50
N PRO A 188 -9.72 24.76 -8.18
CA PRO A 188 -8.87 25.88 -7.80
C PRO A 188 -9.06 26.32 -6.35
N ASP A 189 -10.27 26.22 -5.83
CA ASP A 189 -10.59 26.57 -4.45
C ASP A 189 -9.91 25.61 -3.47
N PHE A 190 -9.97 24.28 -3.72
CA PHE A 190 -9.25 23.32 -2.91
C PHE A 190 -7.73 23.60 -2.93
N LEU A 191 -7.15 23.89 -4.10
CA LEU A 191 -5.73 24.20 -4.21
C LEU A 191 -5.36 25.47 -3.44
N ARG A 192 -6.18 26.52 -3.53
CA ARG A 192 -5.98 27.76 -2.76
C ARG A 192 -6.02 27.48 -1.26
N ASP A 193 -7.04 26.73 -0.80
CA ASP A 193 -7.23 26.41 0.60
C ASP A 193 -6.09 25.51 1.11
N LEU A 194 -5.64 24.54 0.30
CA LEU A 194 -4.48 23.71 0.61
C LEU A 194 -3.21 24.54 0.84
N LEU A 195 -2.99 25.56 0.00
CA LEU A 195 -1.79 26.37 -0.01
C LEU A 195 -1.90 27.65 0.84
N THR A 196 -3.00 27.85 1.58
CA THR A 196 -3.13 28.97 2.51
C THR A 196 -2.34 28.72 3.78
N VAL A 197 -1.71 29.76 4.32
CA VAL A 197 -0.97 29.71 5.60
C VAL A 197 -1.95 29.76 6.79
N GLU A 198 -3.14 30.28 6.57
CA GLU A 198 -4.18 30.41 7.60
C GLU A 198 -4.76 29.05 8.00
N GLU A 199 -5.19 28.93 9.26
CA GLU A 199 -5.88 27.73 9.76
C GLU A 199 -7.32 27.71 9.23
N LEU A 200 -7.73 26.57 8.66
CA LEU A 200 -9.08 26.39 8.11
C LEU A 200 -9.96 25.61 9.07
N PRO A 201 -11.30 25.91 9.12
CA PRO A 201 -12.23 25.17 9.98
C PRO A 201 -12.22 23.65 9.75
N GLY A 202 -11.99 23.21 8.49
CA GLY A 202 -11.89 21.81 8.13
C GLY A 202 -10.63 21.10 8.67
N ASP A 203 -9.60 21.84 9.09
CA ASP A 203 -8.37 21.26 9.62
C ASP A 203 -8.63 20.52 10.95
N ARG A 204 -9.68 20.87 11.66
CA ARG A 204 -10.06 20.22 12.92
C ARG A 204 -10.66 18.82 12.76
N GLN A 205 -11.26 18.50 11.64
CA GLN A 205 -11.88 17.18 11.40
C GLN A 205 -10.92 16.17 10.72
N GLN A 206 -9.66 16.56 10.51
CA GLN A 206 -8.66 15.72 9.89
C GLN A 206 -7.76 15.05 10.94
N PRO A 207 -7.31 13.80 10.69
CA PRO A 207 -6.43 13.10 11.60
C PRO A 207 -5.04 13.70 11.59
N TYR A 208 -4.27 13.42 12.59
CA TYR A 208 -2.83 13.65 12.56
C TYR A 208 -2.13 12.67 11.61
N PRO A 209 -1.04 13.07 10.94
CA PRO A 209 -0.25 12.13 10.17
C PRO A 209 0.24 10.96 11.03
N PHE A 210 0.06 9.73 10.54
CA PHE A 210 0.42 8.54 11.30
C PHE A 210 1.93 8.39 11.50
N PHE A 211 2.33 8.03 12.69
CA PHE A 211 3.69 7.58 12.99
C PHE A 211 3.83 6.09 12.68
N LEU A 212 4.80 5.72 11.85
CA LEU A 212 4.99 4.37 11.33
C LEU A 212 6.22 3.72 11.96
N ALA A 213 6.03 2.55 12.57
CA ALA A 213 7.12 1.75 13.11
C ALA A 213 8.06 1.23 12.00
N SER A 214 9.35 1.22 12.29
CA SER A 214 10.36 0.58 11.45
C SER A 214 10.48 -0.92 11.80
N PRO A 215 10.90 -1.79 10.87
CA PRO A 215 11.24 -3.16 11.21
C PRO A 215 12.43 -3.21 12.19
N LEU A 216 12.38 -4.06 13.22
CA LEU A 216 13.48 -4.23 14.18
C LEU A 216 14.76 -4.68 13.47
N GLU A 217 14.63 -5.47 12.43
CA GLU A 217 15.71 -5.95 11.59
C GLU A 217 16.61 -4.82 11.06
N SER A 218 16.04 -3.63 10.85
CA SER A 218 16.83 -2.45 10.44
C SER A 218 17.77 -1.94 11.55
N ALA A 219 17.37 -2.07 12.83
CA ALA A 219 18.25 -1.73 13.97
C ALA A 219 19.35 -2.79 14.13
N LEU A 220 18.99 -4.06 13.99
CA LEU A 220 19.94 -5.19 14.07
C LEU A 220 20.98 -5.14 12.96
N ARG A 221 20.60 -4.77 11.73
CA ARG A 221 21.56 -4.57 10.63
C ARG A 221 22.55 -3.45 10.94
N ALA A 222 22.03 -2.33 11.43
CA ALA A 222 22.86 -1.18 11.79
C ALA A 222 23.88 -1.54 12.88
N GLU A 223 23.44 -2.25 13.94
CA GLU A 223 24.31 -2.72 15.03
C GLU A 223 25.35 -3.73 14.54
N ALA A 224 24.98 -4.66 13.67
CA ALA A 224 25.87 -5.67 13.11
C ALA A 224 26.77 -5.14 11.97
N GLY A 225 26.67 -3.87 11.59
CA GLY A 225 27.42 -3.29 10.46
C GLY A 225 27.07 -3.89 9.10
N LEU A 226 25.87 -4.46 8.97
CA LEU A 226 25.37 -5.05 7.72
C LEU A 226 24.75 -3.98 6.82
N PRO A 227 24.80 -4.14 5.48
CA PRO A 227 24.17 -3.21 4.56
C PRO A 227 22.65 -3.15 4.78
N GLU A 228 22.06 -1.98 4.51
CA GLU A 228 20.59 -1.83 4.56
C GLU A 228 19.93 -2.80 3.57
N ALA A 229 18.80 -3.38 3.99
CA ALA A 229 17.95 -4.14 3.07
C ALA A 229 17.35 -3.21 2.01
N GLU A 230 17.19 -3.69 0.78
CA GLU A 230 16.40 -2.97 -0.21
C GLU A 230 14.97 -2.76 0.31
N PRO A 231 14.35 -1.60 0.03
CA PRO A 231 13.01 -1.31 0.51
C PRO A 231 11.98 -2.26 -0.11
N ALA A 232 11.76 -3.39 0.54
CA ALA A 232 10.56 -4.20 0.33
C ALA A 232 9.39 -3.47 1.01
N GLY A 233 8.18 -3.54 0.44
CA GLY A 233 7.00 -2.76 0.89
C GLY A 233 6.75 -2.75 2.40
N ASP A 234 5.88 -1.88 2.86
CA ASP A 234 5.63 -1.52 4.28
C ASP A 234 5.43 -2.72 5.24
N GLU A 235 4.99 -3.86 4.74
CA GLU A 235 4.70 -5.07 5.55
C GLU A 235 5.78 -6.16 5.42
N ALA A 236 6.79 -5.97 4.57
CA ALA A 236 7.82 -6.99 4.39
C ALA A 236 8.72 -7.07 5.63
N THR A 237 8.99 -8.28 6.09
CA THR A 237 9.99 -8.62 7.10
C THR A 237 11.27 -9.02 6.37
N ASP A 238 12.41 -8.54 6.84
CA ASP A 238 13.71 -9.01 6.34
C ASP A 238 13.91 -10.47 6.78
N THR A 239 14.09 -11.33 5.82
CA THR A 239 14.16 -12.79 6.04
C THR A 239 15.52 -13.38 5.67
N ALA A 240 16.55 -12.53 5.51
CA ALA A 240 17.91 -13.04 5.37
C ALA A 240 18.27 -13.90 6.61
N PRO A 241 18.84 -15.09 6.43
CA PRO A 241 19.09 -16.04 7.54
C PRO A 241 19.84 -15.42 8.71
N ASP A 242 20.84 -14.57 8.43
CA ASP A 242 21.63 -13.88 9.46
C ASP A 242 20.78 -12.90 10.28
N ILE A 243 19.84 -12.21 9.64
CA ILE A 243 18.96 -11.25 10.29
C ILE A 243 17.89 -11.96 11.11
N VAL A 244 17.32 -13.05 10.60
CA VAL A 244 16.38 -13.88 11.36
C VAL A 244 17.07 -14.43 12.62
N ALA A 245 18.32 -14.89 12.52
CA ALA A 245 19.08 -15.33 13.67
C ALA A 245 19.28 -14.20 14.70
N LEU A 246 19.66 -13.01 14.26
CA LEU A 246 19.82 -11.84 15.14
C LEU A 246 18.49 -11.39 15.78
N ALA A 247 17.37 -11.46 15.03
CA ALA A 247 16.05 -11.11 15.54
C ALA A 247 15.54 -12.13 16.59
N ASN A 248 16.10 -13.31 16.63
CA ASN A 248 15.83 -14.36 17.62
C ASN A 248 16.88 -14.43 18.74
N ASP A 249 17.91 -13.57 18.69
CA ASP A 249 18.94 -13.45 19.74
C ASP A 249 18.64 -12.27 20.67
N PRO A 250 18.20 -12.51 21.93
CA PRO A 250 17.92 -11.45 22.90
C PRO A 250 19.10 -10.53 23.17
N ASP A 251 20.34 -11.05 23.14
CA ASP A 251 21.54 -10.27 23.35
C ASP A 251 21.81 -9.31 22.18
N ALA A 252 21.53 -9.72 20.96
CA ALA A 252 21.60 -8.86 19.77
C ALA A 252 20.55 -7.72 19.86
N VAL A 253 19.32 -8.05 20.28
CA VAL A 253 18.26 -7.06 20.50
C VAL A 253 18.67 -6.07 21.60
N ALA A 254 19.21 -6.54 22.73
CA ALA A 254 19.71 -5.70 23.81
C ALA A 254 20.83 -4.76 23.37
N ARG A 255 21.76 -5.22 22.54
CA ARG A 255 22.83 -4.36 21.98
C ARG A 255 22.26 -3.27 21.07
N ALA A 256 21.27 -3.63 20.23
CA ALA A 256 20.69 -2.70 19.27
C ALA A 256 19.76 -1.65 19.92
N LEU A 257 19.02 -2.00 20.97
CA LEU A 257 17.96 -1.17 21.56
C LEU A 257 18.28 -0.61 22.93
N GLY A 258 19.27 -1.19 23.65
CA GLY A 258 19.55 -0.87 25.05
C GLY A 258 18.63 -1.61 26.04
N PRO A 259 18.47 -1.09 27.27
CA PRO A 259 17.68 -1.72 28.31
C PRO A 259 16.19 -1.84 27.96
N VAL A 260 15.55 -2.93 28.37
CA VAL A 260 14.12 -3.17 28.06
C VAL A 260 13.19 -2.17 28.74
N GLU A 261 13.58 -1.64 29.89
CA GLU A 261 12.84 -0.63 30.68
C GLU A 261 12.69 0.72 29.96
N ASP A 262 13.52 1.00 28.95
CA ASP A 262 13.39 2.20 28.10
C ASP A 262 12.25 2.09 27.09
N TRP A 263 11.60 0.92 27.00
CA TRP A 263 10.63 0.60 25.99
C TRP A 263 9.27 0.21 26.57
N LEU A 264 8.19 0.68 25.94
CA LEU A 264 6.84 0.17 26.15
C LEU A 264 6.58 -0.92 25.11
N LEU A 265 6.32 -2.14 25.55
CA LEU A 265 6.02 -3.27 24.71
C LEU A 265 4.51 -3.49 24.65
N GLU A 266 3.99 -3.73 23.45
CA GLU A 266 2.58 -4.02 23.19
C GLU A 266 2.47 -5.13 22.15
N TRP A 267 1.32 -5.80 22.10
CA TRP A 267 1.05 -6.75 21.03
C TRP A 267 0.91 -6.03 19.69
N LYS A 268 1.51 -6.59 18.64
CA LYS A 268 1.26 -6.15 17.28
C LYS A 268 0.01 -6.82 16.74
N TRP A 269 -1.10 -6.12 16.86
CA TRP A 269 -2.40 -6.58 16.39
C TRP A 269 -2.45 -6.71 14.88
N ASP A 270 -3.25 -7.67 14.36
CA ASP A 270 -3.57 -7.83 12.94
C ASP A 270 -5.00 -7.30 12.67
N GLY A 271 -5.13 -6.01 12.50
CA GLY A 271 -6.40 -5.32 12.35
C GLY A 271 -6.36 -4.19 11.32
N ILE A 272 -7.15 -3.17 11.57
CA ILE A 272 -7.15 -1.92 10.80
C ILE A 272 -6.75 -0.80 11.72
N ARG A 273 -5.55 -0.26 11.51
CA ARG A 273 -5.12 0.92 12.24
C ARG A 273 -5.97 2.12 11.86
N LEU A 274 -6.50 2.79 12.87
CA LEU A 274 -7.28 4.01 12.69
C LEU A 274 -7.00 5.05 13.79
N GLN A 275 -7.26 6.30 13.44
CA GLN A 275 -7.42 7.38 14.41
C GLN A 275 -8.91 7.66 14.61
N LEU A 276 -9.30 7.73 15.88
CA LEU A 276 -10.62 8.14 16.32
C LEU A 276 -10.53 9.59 16.80
N LEU A 277 -11.30 10.48 16.19
CA LEU A 277 -11.39 11.89 16.55
C LEU A 277 -12.75 12.16 17.17
N ARG A 278 -12.76 12.84 18.32
CA ARG A 278 -13.93 13.39 18.98
C ARG A 278 -13.70 14.89 19.13
N ARG A 279 -14.22 15.67 18.17
CA ARG A 279 -14.01 17.13 18.10
C ARG A 279 -15.28 17.83 17.66
N ASP A 280 -15.51 19.03 18.20
CA ASP A 280 -16.62 19.91 17.82
C ASP A 280 -17.99 19.21 17.87
N GLY A 281 -18.20 18.29 18.83
CA GLY A 281 -19.43 17.55 18.98
C GLY A 281 -19.59 16.35 18.01
N GLU A 282 -18.62 16.09 17.13
CA GLU A 282 -18.66 15.02 16.12
C GLU A 282 -17.62 13.93 16.38
N VAL A 283 -17.83 12.78 15.77
CA VAL A 283 -16.87 11.67 15.73
C VAL A 283 -16.45 11.42 14.29
N ALA A 284 -15.16 11.23 14.08
CA ALA A 284 -14.60 10.82 12.79
C ALA A 284 -13.64 9.66 12.97
N LEU A 285 -13.71 8.67 12.08
CA LEU A 285 -12.82 7.51 12.04
C LEU A 285 -11.98 7.57 10.76
N TRP A 286 -10.65 7.56 10.91
CA TRP A 286 -9.71 7.64 9.79
C TRP A 286 -8.77 6.43 9.77
N SER A 287 -8.71 5.73 8.64
CA SER A 287 -7.75 4.64 8.45
C SER A 287 -6.34 5.17 8.17
N ARG A 288 -5.33 4.32 8.38
CA ARG A 288 -3.93 4.59 7.98
C ARG A 288 -3.79 4.92 6.48
N GLY A 289 -4.67 4.41 5.66
CA GLY A 289 -4.71 4.65 4.21
C GLY A 289 -5.40 5.96 3.82
N GLU A 290 -5.61 6.89 4.77
CA GLU A 290 -6.23 8.20 4.53
C GLU A 290 -7.68 8.09 4.03
N GLU A 291 -8.37 7.01 4.41
CA GLU A 291 -9.79 6.82 4.09
C GLU A 291 -10.64 7.08 5.33
N ARG A 292 -11.69 7.87 5.16
CA ARG A 292 -12.70 8.09 6.19
C ARG A 292 -13.65 6.89 6.26
N LEU A 293 -13.84 6.35 7.48
CA LEU A 293 -14.57 5.11 7.73
C LEU A 293 -15.95 5.30 8.36
N ASP A 294 -16.45 6.51 8.40
CA ASP A 294 -17.71 6.87 9.04
C ASP A 294 -18.88 6.01 8.51
N GLY A 295 -19.74 5.58 9.42
CA GLY A 295 -20.90 4.73 9.14
C GLY A 295 -20.58 3.24 8.92
N ARG A 296 -19.31 2.87 8.80
CA ARG A 296 -18.90 1.46 8.69
C ARG A 296 -18.83 0.75 10.03
N PHE A 297 -18.56 1.51 11.09
CA PHE A 297 -18.42 1.02 12.46
C PHE A 297 -19.28 1.82 13.45
N PRO A 298 -20.62 1.82 13.26
CA PRO A 298 -21.52 2.67 14.05
C PRO A 298 -21.48 2.39 15.54
N GLU A 299 -21.11 1.17 15.96
CA GLU A 299 -20.91 0.83 17.36
C GLU A 299 -19.71 1.52 18.00
N ILE A 300 -18.62 1.71 17.25
CA ILE A 300 -17.44 2.47 17.70
C ILE A 300 -17.77 3.96 17.73
N GLU A 301 -18.45 4.46 16.69
CA GLU A 301 -18.88 5.87 16.65
C GLU A 301 -19.80 6.21 17.82
N ALA A 302 -20.75 5.33 18.13
CA ALA A 302 -21.66 5.51 19.28
C ALA A 302 -20.92 5.49 20.63
N ALA A 303 -19.92 4.59 20.80
CA ALA A 303 -19.08 4.56 22.00
C ALA A 303 -18.25 5.85 22.12
N ALA A 304 -17.64 6.27 21.03
CA ALA A 304 -16.78 7.46 20.98
C ALA A 304 -17.51 8.79 21.30
N MET A 305 -18.81 8.86 21.09
CA MET A 305 -19.61 10.05 21.43
C MET A 305 -19.59 10.39 22.93
N ALA A 306 -19.34 9.40 23.79
CA ALA A 306 -19.23 9.59 25.23
C ALA A 306 -17.82 10.03 25.69
N LEU A 307 -16.82 9.99 24.82
CA LEU A 307 -15.48 10.54 25.10
C LEU A 307 -15.56 12.07 25.23
N PRO A 308 -14.66 12.70 26.03
CA PRO A 308 -14.54 14.15 26.08
C PRO A 308 -14.29 14.75 24.69
N ASP A 309 -14.88 15.92 24.43
CA ASP A 309 -14.58 16.67 23.20
C ASP A 309 -13.10 17.10 23.18
N GLY A 310 -12.50 17.20 21.99
CA GLY A 310 -11.07 17.45 21.86
C GLY A 310 -10.20 16.24 22.20
N THR A 311 -10.69 15.02 21.93
CA THR A 311 -9.94 13.76 22.10
C THR A 311 -9.58 13.15 20.74
N VAL A 312 -8.30 12.80 20.56
CA VAL A 312 -7.83 12.00 19.41
C VAL A 312 -7.04 10.79 19.88
N LEU A 313 -7.49 9.62 19.49
CA LEU A 313 -6.91 8.33 19.83
C LEU A 313 -6.33 7.65 18.60
N ASP A 314 -5.19 6.97 18.73
CA ASP A 314 -4.63 6.06 17.73
C ASP A 314 -4.80 4.62 18.24
N GLY A 315 -5.30 3.73 17.39
CA GLY A 315 -5.62 2.37 17.81
C GLY A 315 -5.72 1.40 16.65
N GLU A 316 -5.91 0.13 17.00
CA GLU A 316 -6.17 -0.95 16.07
C GLU A 316 -7.60 -1.44 16.21
N LEU A 317 -8.37 -1.37 15.12
CA LEU A 317 -9.73 -1.92 15.06
C LEU A 317 -9.67 -3.40 14.72
N LEU A 318 -10.30 -4.21 15.57
CA LEU A 318 -10.31 -5.66 15.48
C LEU A 318 -11.75 -6.19 15.44
N ALA A 319 -11.97 -7.25 14.70
CA ALA A 319 -13.20 -8.04 14.88
C ALA A 319 -13.04 -8.86 16.17
N TRP A 320 -13.99 -8.67 17.11
CA TRP A 320 -13.86 -9.29 18.45
C TRP A 320 -15.22 -9.54 19.06
N ARG A 321 -15.52 -10.78 19.43
CA ARG A 321 -16.73 -11.11 20.19
C ARG A 321 -16.52 -10.84 21.67
N ALA A 322 -17.58 -10.44 22.35
CA ALA A 322 -17.50 -10.05 23.76
C ALA A 322 -16.94 -11.15 24.67
N ASP A 323 -17.26 -12.41 24.36
CA ASP A 323 -16.91 -13.57 25.18
C ASP A 323 -15.61 -14.27 24.74
N ASP A 324 -14.95 -13.78 23.67
CA ASP A 324 -13.72 -14.39 23.16
C ASP A 324 -12.48 -13.74 23.83
N ASP A 325 -11.47 -14.55 24.14
CA ASP A 325 -10.18 -14.08 24.69
C ASP A 325 -9.22 -13.55 23.61
N ALA A 326 -9.54 -13.76 22.33
CA ALA A 326 -8.72 -13.38 21.19
C ALA A 326 -9.58 -12.78 20.05
N PRO A 327 -8.97 -11.95 19.18
CA PRO A 327 -9.66 -11.41 18.02
C PRO A 327 -10.06 -12.51 17.02
N LEU A 328 -11.13 -12.25 16.27
CA LEU A 328 -11.45 -13.03 15.09
C LEU A 328 -10.37 -12.84 14.01
N PRO A 329 -10.19 -13.80 13.10
CA PRO A 329 -9.25 -13.64 11.99
C PRO A 329 -9.52 -12.36 11.18
N PHE A 330 -8.46 -11.73 10.67
CA PHE A 330 -8.55 -10.49 9.89
C PHE A 330 -9.52 -10.57 8.70
N THR A 331 -9.73 -11.77 8.13
CA THR A 331 -10.69 -12.02 7.04
C THR A 331 -12.12 -11.65 7.41
N ALA A 332 -12.51 -11.79 8.68
CA ALA A 332 -13.81 -11.36 9.17
C ALA A 332 -13.95 -9.84 9.08
N LEU A 333 -12.90 -9.10 9.50
CA LEU A 333 -12.87 -7.66 9.44
C LEU A 333 -12.83 -7.13 8.00
N GLN A 334 -12.10 -7.79 7.09
CA GLN A 334 -12.09 -7.46 5.66
C GLN A 334 -13.48 -7.49 5.03
N THR A 335 -14.29 -8.48 5.38
CA THR A 335 -15.67 -8.59 4.89
C THR A 335 -16.52 -7.44 5.39
N ARG A 336 -16.28 -6.97 6.61
CA ARG A 336 -17.01 -5.89 7.26
C ARG A 336 -16.66 -4.52 6.68
N ILE A 337 -15.38 -4.19 6.49
CA ILE A 337 -14.92 -2.87 6.02
C ILE A 337 -15.46 -2.51 4.64
N GLN A 338 -15.78 -3.50 3.81
CA GLN A 338 -16.34 -3.27 2.47
C GLN A 338 -17.79 -2.78 2.52
N ARG A 339 -18.47 -2.83 3.66
CA ARG A 339 -19.87 -2.45 3.81
C ARG A 339 -19.99 -1.04 4.38
N LEU A 340 -20.43 -0.10 3.55
CA LEU A 340 -20.61 1.30 3.94
C LEU A 340 -21.66 1.50 5.03
N LYS A 341 -22.68 0.63 5.07
CA LYS A 341 -23.76 0.64 6.07
C LYS A 341 -24.07 -0.80 6.47
N PRO A 342 -23.41 -1.34 7.48
CA PRO A 342 -23.67 -2.72 7.93
C PRO A 342 -25.04 -2.84 8.57
N GLY A 343 -25.78 -3.88 8.18
CA GLY A 343 -27.08 -4.20 8.81
C GLY A 343 -26.90 -4.96 10.13
N PRO A 344 -28.00 -5.12 10.92
CA PRO A 344 -27.97 -5.75 12.24
C PRO A 344 -27.30 -7.14 12.27
N LYS A 345 -27.54 -7.96 11.25
CA LYS A 345 -26.90 -9.28 11.14
C LYS A 345 -25.37 -9.16 11.03
N THR A 346 -24.87 -8.22 10.20
CA THR A 346 -23.41 -8.02 10.03
C THR A 346 -22.78 -7.53 11.34
N LEU A 347 -23.46 -6.66 12.08
CA LEU A 347 -23.00 -6.16 13.37
C LEU A 347 -22.92 -7.30 14.42
N ALA A 348 -23.89 -8.20 14.42
CA ALA A 348 -23.92 -9.35 15.32
C ALA A 348 -22.90 -10.45 14.94
N ASP A 349 -22.77 -10.75 13.64
CA ASP A 349 -21.87 -11.81 13.16
C ASP A 349 -20.38 -11.43 13.31
N THR A 350 -20.07 -10.12 13.18
CA THR A 350 -18.69 -9.58 13.22
C THR A 350 -18.67 -8.30 14.07
N PRO A 351 -18.87 -8.39 15.39
CA PRO A 351 -18.70 -7.24 16.28
C PRO A 351 -17.24 -6.78 16.28
N VAL A 352 -17.01 -5.51 16.58
CA VAL A 352 -15.68 -4.92 16.58
C VAL A 352 -15.34 -4.24 17.90
N ARG A 353 -14.03 -4.19 18.18
CA ARG A 353 -13.42 -3.50 19.31
C ARG A 353 -12.24 -2.67 18.83
N LEU A 354 -12.09 -1.47 19.36
CA LEU A 354 -10.93 -0.62 19.13
C LEU A 354 -9.96 -0.77 20.30
N GLN A 355 -8.77 -1.31 20.00
CA GLN A 355 -7.64 -1.40 20.94
C GLN A 355 -6.81 -0.12 20.80
N VAL A 356 -7.00 0.87 21.68
CA VAL A 356 -6.27 2.13 21.64
C VAL A 356 -4.92 2.01 22.33
N TYR A 357 -3.89 2.58 21.76
CA TYR A 357 -2.52 2.51 22.25
C TYR A 357 -1.80 3.86 22.31
N ASP A 358 -2.41 4.94 21.79
CA ASP A 358 -1.84 6.28 21.92
C ASP A 358 -2.93 7.36 22.03
N LEU A 359 -2.61 8.44 22.76
CA LEU A 359 -3.43 9.64 22.95
C LEU A 359 -2.73 10.81 22.29
N LEU A 360 -3.31 11.31 21.19
CA LEU A 360 -2.69 12.35 20.37
C LEU A 360 -3.20 13.74 20.71
N GLU A 361 -4.44 13.84 21.20
CA GLU A 361 -5.06 15.09 21.63
C GLU A 361 -5.92 14.84 22.85
N ARG A 362 -5.88 15.78 23.80
CA ARG A 362 -6.71 15.76 25.00
C ARG A 362 -7.20 17.17 25.31
N ASP A 363 -8.49 17.31 25.52
CA ASP A 363 -9.13 18.60 25.82
C ASP A 363 -8.84 19.68 24.74
N GLY A 364 -8.59 19.25 23.48
CA GLY A 364 -8.21 20.11 22.37
C GLY A 364 -6.72 20.46 22.28
N ASP A 365 -5.91 20.05 23.24
CA ASP A 365 -4.46 20.25 23.23
C ASP A 365 -3.73 19.12 22.47
N ASP A 366 -2.77 19.47 21.61
CA ASP A 366 -1.90 18.53 20.92
C ASP A 366 -0.89 17.89 21.89
N TRP A 367 -0.99 16.58 22.09
CA TRP A 367 -0.13 15.82 23.00
C TRP A 367 1.00 15.07 22.31
N ARG A 368 1.10 15.13 21.00
CA ARG A 368 2.10 14.38 20.24
C ARG A 368 3.55 14.66 20.63
N ALA A 369 3.85 15.88 21.06
CA ALA A 369 5.19 16.26 21.54
C ALA A 369 5.55 15.71 22.92
N LYS A 370 4.56 15.21 23.69
CA LYS A 370 4.81 14.65 25.02
C LYS A 370 5.44 13.26 24.93
N PRO A 371 6.22 12.83 25.94
CA PRO A 371 6.77 11.47 26.01
C PRO A 371 5.70 10.38 25.90
N GLN A 372 6.03 9.24 25.29
CA GLN A 372 5.12 8.10 25.10
C GLN A 372 4.52 7.61 26.43
N HIS A 373 5.34 7.48 27.48
CA HIS A 373 4.86 7.05 28.80
C HIS A 373 3.83 8.01 29.40
N THR A 374 3.97 9.32 29.16
CA THR A 374 3.02 10.34 29.63
C THR A 374 1.70 10.24 28.88
N ARG A 375 1.76 10.10 27.55
CA ARG A 375 0.56 9.92 26.72
C ARG A 375 -0.17 8.62 27.08
N ARG A 376 0.60 7.55 27.35
CA ARG A 376 0.07 6.24 27.74
C ARG A 376 -0.66 6.29 29.11
N ALA A 377 -0.09 6.89 30.13
CA ALA A 377 -0.72 7.02 31.43
C ALA A 377 -2.04 7.82 31.37
N ALA A 378 -2.04 8.88 30.55
CA ALA A 378 -3.24 9.69 30.34
C ALA A 378 -4.32 8.92 29.55
N LEU A 379 -3.91 8.11 28.56
CA LEU A 379 -4.79 7.22 27.80
C LEU A 379 -5.47 6.20 28.72
N GLU A 380 -4.72 5.52 29.57
CA GLU A 380 -5.23 4.55 30.55
C GLU A 380 -6.28 5.20 31.46
N THR A 381 -5.97 6.35 32.03
CA THR A 381 -6.90 7.11 32.87
C THR A 381 -8.18 7.51 32.11
N LEU A 382 -8.05 7.92 30.85
CA LEU A 382 -9.18 8.36 30.02
C LEU A 382 -10.12 7.19 29.71
N ILE A 383 -9.55 6.05 29.30
CA ILE A 383 -10.33 4.88 28.88
C ILE A 383 -10.94 4.15 30.08
N ASP A 384 -10.24 4.09 31.21
CA ASP A 384 -10.79 3.57 32.48
C ASP A 384 -12.03 4.38 32.92
N ALA A 385 -11.98 5.70 32.77
CA ALA A 385 -13.13 6.57 33.08
C ALA A 385 -14.26 6.46 32.05
N HIS A 386 -13.95 6.10 30.79
CA HIS A 386 -14.92 5.91 29.73
C HIS A 386 -15.74 4.63 29.90
N ASP A 387 -15.13 3.58 30.42
CA ASP A 387 -15.74 2.29 30.79
C ASP A 387 -16.66 1.68 29.71
N ASP A 388 -16.23 1.70 28.44
CA ASP A 388 -16.97 1.08 27.34
C ASP A 388 -16.14 -0.07 26.71
N PRO A 389 -16.67 -1.31 26.69
CA PRO A 389 -15.93 -2.49 26.24
C PRO A 389 -15.59 -2.46 24.74
N ARG A 390 -16.14 -1.53 23.98
CA ARG A 390 -15.87 -1.37 22.54
C ARG A 390 -14.61 -0.53 22.27
N ILE A 391 -14.17 0.27 23.24
CA ILE A 391 -12.94 1.09 23.16
C ILE A 391 -12.13 0.78 24.40
N VAL A 392 -11.06 0.02 24.27
CA VAL A 392 -10.24 -0.44 25.39
C VAL A 392 -8.78 -0.16 25.14
N VAL A 393 -7.99 -0.03 26.22
CA VAL A 393 -6.55 0.16 26.08
C VAL A 393 -5.90 -1.14 25.63
N SER A 394 -5.04 -1.08 24.61
CA SER A 394 -4.19 -2.21 24.22
C SER A 394 -3.29 -2.61 25.40
N PRO A 395 -3.29 -3.87 25.84
CA PRO A 395 -2.53 -4.28 27.02
C PRO A 395 -1.03 -4.13 26.78
N ARG A 396 -0.32 -3.65 27.82
CA ARG A 396 1.14 -3.66 27.83
C ARG A 396 1.66 -5.09 28.05
N VAL A 397 2.80 -5.36 27.44
CA VAL A 397 3.55 -6.61 27.66
C VAL A 397 4.68 -6.28 28.63
N GLU A 398 4.52 -6.67 29.87
CA GLU A 398 5.53 -6.44 30.91
C GLU A 398 6.49 -7.62 30.97
N VAL A 399 7.77 -7.35 30.84
CA VAL A 399 8.84 -8.36 30.81
C VAL A 399 10.05 -7.84 31.59
N PRO A 400 10.80 -8.74 32.26
CA PRO A 400 12.01 -8.35 33.00
C PRO A 400 13.21 -8.06 32.09
N ASP A 401 13.25 -8.66 30.89
CA ASP A 401 14.38 -8.58 29.96
C ASP A 401 13.97 -8.94 28.53
N TRP A 402 14.91 -8.82 27.60
CA TRP A 402 14.68 -9.15 26.19
C TRP A 402 14.49 -10.65 25.92
N ALA A 403 15.01 -11.53 26.79
CA ALA A 403 14.81 -12.98 26.64
C ALA A 403 13.33 -13.33 26.89
N ALA A 404 12.74 -12.81 27.95
CA ALA A 404 11.30 -12.96 28.22
C ALA A 404 10.43 -12.33 27.12
N ALA A 405 10.85 -11.21 26.54
CA ALA A 405 10.17 -10.59 25.41
C ALA A 405 10.20 -11.48 24.16
N ALA A 406 11.35 -12.13 23.86
CA ALA A 406 11.50 -13.05 22.76
C ALA A 406 10.62 -14.30 22.94
N ASP A 407 10.55 -14.86 24.15
CA ASP A 407 9.68 -15.99 24.48
C ASP A 407 8.20 -15.68 24.28
N LEU A 408 7.76 -14.49 24.72
CA LEU A 408 6.39 -14.03 24.51
C LEU A 408 6.11 -13.77 23.02
N ARG A 409 7.05 -13.17 22.30
CA ARG A 409 6.95 -12.98 20.85
C ARG A 409 6.74 -14.32 20.13
N ALA A 410 7.44 -15.37 20.51
CA ALA A 410 7.30 -16.70 19.91
C ALA A 410 5.87 -17.25 20.05
N GLN A 411 5.13 -16.87 21.12
CA GLN A 411 3.73 -17.24 21.36
C GLN A 411 2.71 -16.36 20.62
N ALA A 412 3.15 -15.32 19.92
CA ALA A 412 2.25 -14.33 19.30
C ALA A 412 1.23 -14.98 18.34
N ARG A 413 1.65 -16.02 17.59
CA ARG A 413 0.77 -16.73 16.66
C ARG A 413 -0.41 -17.40 17.35
N GLU A 414 -0.22 -17.98 18.51
CA GLU A 414 -1.27 -18.64 19.31
C GLU A 414 -2.29 -17.62 19.82
N ARG A 415 -1.83 -16.38 20.07
CA ARG A 415 -2.66 -15.25 20.51
C ARG A 415 -3.35 -14.52 19.36
N GLY A 416 -3.11 -14.90 18.10
CA GLY A 416 -3.69 -14.22 16.93
C GLY A 416 -3.10 -12.83 16.66
N VAL A 417 -1.85 -12.59 17.06
CA VAL A 417 -1.11 -11.32 16.84
C VAL A 417 0.12 -11.57 15.98
N GLU A 418 0.69 -10.50 15.38
CA GLU A 418 1.82 -10.59 14.46
C GLU A 418 3.21 -10.48 15.14
N GLY A 419 3.27 -10.31 16.45
CA GLY A 419 4.49 -10.09 17.21
C GLY A 419 4.34 -8.97 18.23
N LEU A 420 5.41 -8.20 18.42
CA LEU A 420 5.46 -7.08 19.38
C LEU A 420 5.67 -5.74 18.67
N MET A 421 5.10 -4.69 19.27
CA MET A 421 5.44 -3.29 19.03
C MET A 421 6.31 -2.80 20.17
N LEU A 422 7.44 -2.20 19.85
CA LEU A 422 8.37 -1.62 20.80
C LEU A 422 8.35 -0.11 20.61
N LYS A 423 7.96 0.63 21.64
CA LYS A 423 7.82 2.08 21.60
C LYS A 423 8.73 2.70 22.67
N ARG A 424 9.63 3.58 22.25
CA ARG A 424 10.53 4.23 23.18
C ARG A 424 9.75 5.09 24.19
N ALA A 425 9.98 4.86 25.48
CA ALA A 425 9.15 5.42 26.56
C ALA A 425 9.18 6.96 26.64
N ASP A 426 10.30 7.58 26.27
CA ASP A 426 10.52 9.04 26.29
C ASP A 426 10.25 9.73 24.93
N ALA A 427 9.93 8.96 23.88
CA ALA A 427 9.79 9.51 22.53
C ALA A 427 8.45 10.24 22.31
N PRO A 428 8.46 11.30 21.46
CA PRO A 428 7.23 11.92 20.98
C PRO A 428 6.54 11.03 19.91
N TYR A 429 5.29 11.34 19.61
CA TYR A 429 4.60 10.78 18.44
C TYR A 429 5.04 11.56 17.20
N GLN A 430 5.79 10.93 16.32
CA GLN A 430 6.35 11.56 15.13
C GLN A 430 5.42 11.42 13.90
N THR A 431 5.89 11.84 12.74
CA THR A 431 5.18 11.74 11.46
C THR A 431 5.91 10.83 10.49
N GLY A 432 5.18 9.92 9.86
CA GLY A 432 5.73 8.98 8.88
C GLY A 432 6.67 7.96 9.53
N ARG A 433 7.59 7.39 8.73
CA ARG A 433 8.55 6.40 9.26
C ARG A 433 9.82 7.12 9.73
N ARG A 434 10.04 7.11 11.02
CA ARG A 434 11.27 7.57 11.67
C ARG A 434 11.88 6.41 12.43
N ARG A 435 13.17 6.15 12.19
CA ARG A 435 13.90 5.09 12.89
C ARG A 435 14.27 5.57 14.30
N GLY A 436 14.31 4.64 15.25
CA GLY A 436 14.79 4.87 16.62
C GLY A 436 13.70 4.80 17.68
N ASP A 437 12.48 5.25 17.41
CA ASP A 437 11.46 5.43 18.44
C ASP A 437 10.41 4.32 18.47
N TRP A 438 9.99 3.82 17.29
CA TRP A 438 9.02 2.74 17.17
C TRP A 438 9.55 1.63 16.30
N TRP A 439 9.56 0.38 16.85
CA TRP A 439 9.96 -0.82 16.14
C TRP A 439 8.83 -1.84 16.13
N LYS A 440 8.69 -2.56 15.03
CA LYS A 440 7.86 -3.76 14.93
C LYS A 440 8.77 -4.98 14.94
N TRP A 441 8.55 -5.86 15.90
CA TRP A 441 9.26 -7.12 16.05
C TRP A 441 8.31 -8.26 15.74
N LYS A 442 8.19 -8.56 14.46
CA LYS A 442 7.29 -9.59 13.95
C LYS A 442 7.82 -10.99 14.26
N ILE A 443 6.88 -11.97 14.38
CA ILE A 443 7.23 -13.40 14.36
C ILE A 443 7.75 -13.78 12.99
N ASP A 444 8.56 -14.85 12.96
CA ASP A 444 9.08 -15.38 11.72
C ASP A 444 7.92 -15.85 10.81
N PRO A 445 8.03 -15.65 9.49
CA PRO A 445 7.02 -16.14 8.57
C PRO A 445 6.93 -17.66 8.61
N LEU A 446 5.76 -18.18 8.28
CA LEU A 446 5.63 -19.58 7.92
C LEU A 446 6.39 -19.82 6.62
N THR A 447 7.01 -20.97 6.47
CA THR A 447 7.80 -21.32 5.28
C THR A 447 7.30 -22.60 4.62
N ILE A 448 7.54 -22.70 3.32
CA ILE A 448 7.24 -23.87 2.52
C ILE A 448 8.14 -23.91 1.29
N ASP A 449 8.61 -25.09 0.93
CA ASP A 449 9.42 -25.32 -0.28
C ASP A 449 8.50 -25.69 -1.45
N ALA A 450 8.40 -24.79 -2.44
CA ALA A 450 7.47 -24.93 -3.56
C ALA A 450 8.17 -24.88 -4.92
N VAL A 451 7.58 -25.55 -5.91
CA VAL A 451 8.12 -25.68 -7.27
C VAL A 451 7.64 -24.53 -8.15
N LEU A 452 8.54 -23.91 -8.92
CA LEU A 452 8.17 -22.91 -9.93
C LEU A 452 7.38 -23.56 -11.08
N LEU A 453 6.18 -23.03 -11.37
CA LEU A 453 5.26 -23.53 -12.41
C LEU A 453 5.01 -22.52 -13.53
N TYR A 454 4.85 -21.25 -13.18
CA TYR A 454 4.59 -20.18 -14.14
C TYR A 454 5.40 -18.94 -13.80
N ALA A 455 5.73 -18.20 -14.86
CA ALA A 455 6.38 -16.90 -14.77
C ALA A 455 5.63 -15.87 -15.64
N GLN A 456 5.59 -14.63 -15.18
CA GLN A 456 4.99 -13.51 -15.91
C GLN A 456 5.98 -12.34 -15.92
N ALA A 457 6.01 -11.61 -17.04
CA ALA A 457 6.84 -10.41 -17.16
C ALA A 457 6.45 -9.36 -16.13
N GLY A 458 7.44 -8.66 -15.61
CA GLY A 458 7.24 -7.54 -14.70
C GLY A 458 6.65 -6.31 -15.38
N HIS A 459 6.61 -5.20 -14.65
CA HIS A 459 6.10 -3.92 -15.12
C HIS A 459 7.20 -2.84 -15.09
N GLY A 460 7.06 -1.81 -15.91
CA GLY A 460 8.00 -0.70 -15.97
C GLY A 460 9.40 -1.14 -16.42
N ARG A 461 10.44 -0.77 -15.69
CA ARG A 461 11.85 -1.14 -16.02
C ARG A 461 12.11 -2.63 -16.13
N ARG A 462 11.32 -3.46 -15.43
CA ARG A 462 11.42 -4.92 -15.43
C ARG A 462 10.44 -5.58 -16.39
N SER A 463 9.80 -4.84 -17.31
CA SER A 463 8.86 -5.38 -18.30
C SER A 463 9.49 -6.38 -19.27
N THR A 464 10.80 -6.32 -19.47
CA THR A 464 11.56 -7.27 -20.30
C THR A 464 12.01 -8.51 -19.55
N LEU A 465 11.85 -8.57 -18.22
CA LEU A 465 12.28 -9.67 -17.36
C LEU A 465 11.05 -10.35 -16.74
N TYR A 466 11.14 -11.65 -16.52
CA TYR A 466 10.16 -12.37 -15.73
C TYR A 466 10.44 -12.13 -14.25
N THR A 467 9.50 -11.48 -13.54
CA THR A 467 9.63 -11.13 -12.12
C THR A 467 8.46 -11.56 -11.26
N ASP A 468 7.37 -11.98 -11.87
CA ASP A 468 6.20 -12.52 -11.19
C ASP A 468 6.16 -14.04 -11.35
N TYR A 469 6.23 -14.77 -10.25
CA TYR A 469 6.36 -16.22 -10.25
C TYR A 469 5.21 -16.90 -9.54
N THR A 470 4.70 -17.99 -10.13
CA THR A 470 3.66 -18.84 -9.52
C THR A 470 4.26 -20.18 -9.13
N PHE A 471 4.06 -20.57 -7.90
CA PHE A 471 4.62 -21.76 -7.29
C PHE A 471 3.53 -22.77 -6.95
N GLY A 472 3.89 -24.04 -7.01
CA GLY A 472 3.01 -25.16 -6.73
C GLY A 472 3.60 -26.18 -5.76
N LEU A 473 2.70 -26.94 -5.15
CA LEU A 473 3.00 -28.03 -4.24
C LEU A 473 2.43 -29.35 -4.77
N TRP A 474 2.98 -30.45 -4.33
CA TRP A 474 2.51 -31.78 -4.66
C TRP A 474 1.17 -32.10 -4.01
N ASP A 475 0.17 -32.46 -4.81
CA ASP A 475 -1.10 -33.08 -4.41
C ASP A 475 -1.15 -34.47 -5.05
N GLY A 476 -0.80 -35.49 -4.31
CA GLY A 476 -0.43 -36.79 -4.89
C GLY A 476 0.77 -36.66 -5.81
N ASP A 477 0.60 -37.00 -7.10
CA ASP A 477 1.60 -36.91 -8.15
C ASP A 477 1.43 -35.67 -9.06
N THR A 478 0.59 -34.73 -8.68
CA THR A 478 0.29 -33.53 -9.47
C THR A 478 0.73 -32.26 -8.72
N LEU A 479 1.38 -31.34 -9.44
CA LEU A 479 1.71 -30.01 -8.90
C LEU A 479 0.52 -29.07 -9.04
N VAL A 480 0.04 -28.54 -7.90
CA VAL A 480 -1.11 -27.61 -7.82
C VAL A 480 -0.60 -26.23 -7.45
N PRO A 481 -0.93 -25.16 -8.21
CA PRO A 481 -0.56 -23.80 -7.87
C PRO A 481 -1.13 -23.36 -6.53
N VAL A 482 -0.27 -22.76 -5.66
CA VAL A 482 -0.64 -22.34 -4.30
C VAL A 482 -0.34 -20.90 -4.00
N ALA A 483 0.70 -20.31 -4.59
CA ALA A 483 1.15 -18.96 -4.29
C ALA A 483 1.71 -18.25 -5.53
N LYS A 484 1.58 -16.92 -5.57
CA LYS A 484 2.24 -16.05 -6.53
C LYS A 484 3.11 -15.04 -5.76
N ALA A 485 4.43 -15.03 -6.00
CA ALA A 485 5.36 -14.10 -5.39
C ALA A 485 6.16 -13.32 -6.44
N TYR A 486 6.52 -12.09 -6.11
CA TYR A 486 7.23 -11.15 -7.00
C TYR A 486 8.42 -10.45 -6.33
N SER A 487 8.77 -10.84 -5.12
CA SER A 487 9.88 -10.25 -4.33
C SER A 487 10.72 -11.34 -3.67
N GLY A 488 11.96 -11.00 -3.32
CA GLY A 488 12.87 -11.85 -2.56
C GLY A 488 14.03 -12.45 -3.35
N LEU A 489 14.13 -12.21 -4.67
CA LEU A 489 15.32 -12.53 -5.47
C LEU A 489 16.12 -11.26 -5.74
N ASP A 490 17.44 -11.37 -5.73
CA ASP A 490 18.33 -10.31 -6.18
C ASP A 490 18.36 -10.19 -7.73
N ASP A 491 18.95 -9.11 -8.24
CA ASP A 491 19.00 -8.86 -9.69
C ASP A 491 19.81 -9.95 -10.45
N THR A 492 20.81 -10.55 -9.82
CA THR A 492 21.61 -11.64 -10.42
C THR A 492 20.76 -12.90 -10.55
N GLU A 493 20.01 -13.23 -9.50
CA GLU A 493 19.09 -14.36 -9.49
C GLU A 493 17.94 -14.17 -10.50
N ILE A 494 17.38 -12.95 -10.57
CA ILE A 494 16.33 -12.62 -11.55
C ILE A 494 16.85 -12.82 -12.98
N LEU A 495 18.05 -12.34 -13.30
CA LEU A 495 18.65 -12.52 -14.63
C LEU A 495 18.93 -13.98 -14.96
N ALA A 496 19.45 -14.74 -14.00
CA ALA A 496 19.69 -16.17 -14.17
C ALA A 496 18.40 -16.94 -14.41
N LEU A 497 17.35 -16.62 -13.64
CA LEU A 497 16.05 -17.25 -13.73
C LEU A 497 15.32 -16.86 -15.03
N ASP A 498 15.41 -15.59 -15.46
CA ASP A 498 14.85 -15.13 -16.75
C ASP A 498 15.44 -15.91 -17.93
N GLY A 499 16.76 -16.07 -17.98
CA GLY A 499 17.43 -16.87 -19.00
C GLY A 499 16.95 -18.35 -19.00
N TRP A 500 16.78 -18.92 -17.83
CA TRP A 500 16.29 -20.29 -17.69
C TRP A 500 14.82 -20.43 -18.13
N ILE A 501 13.95 -19.49 -17.72
CA ILE A 501 12.52 -19.47 -18.09
C ILE A 501 12.36 -19.41 -19.61
N ARG A 502 13.12 -18.55 -20.29
CA ARG A 502 13.09 -18.45 -21.77
C ARG A 502 13.45 -19.76 -22.46
N ALA A 503 14.45 -20.47 -21.94
CA ALA A 503 14.92 -21.75 -22.48
C ALA A 503 13.99 -22.94 -22.16
N HIS A 504 13.19 -22.86 -21.09
CA HIS A 504 12.38 -23.96 -20.57
C HIS A 504 10.88 -23.65 -20.54
N THR A 505 10.43 -22.68 -21.30
CA THR A 505 8.99 -22.40 -21.50
C THR A 505 8.35 -23.56 -22.27
N LEU A 506 7.30 -24.13 -21.68
CA LEU A 506 6.49 -25.20 -22.30
C LEU A 506 5.34 -24.62 -23.11
N GLU A 507 4.57 -23.71 -22.51
CA GLU A 507 3.40 -23.10 -23.12
C GLU A 507 3.32 -21.61 -22.80
N ARG A 508 2.62 -20.86 -23.67
CA ARG A 508 2.43 -19.42 -23.52
C ARG A 508 0.93 -19.11 -23.39
N PHE A 509 0.56 -18.38 -22.35
CA PHE A 509 -0.81 -17.93 -22.08
C PHE A 509 -0.82 -16.40 -21.97
N GLY A 510 -0.78 -15.69 -23.10
CA GLY A 510 -0.57 -14.25 -23.11
C GLY A 510 0.75 -13.87 -22.41
N PRO A 511 0.74 -13.02 -21.37
CA PRO A 511 1.97 -12.62 -20.67
C PRO A 511 2.55 -13.73 -19.77
N VAL A 512 1.81 -14.81 -19.52
CA VAL A 512 2.23 -15.90 -18.63
C VAL A 512 2.94 -16.99 -19.41
N ARG A 513 4.02 -17.51 -18.86
CA ARG A 513 4.78 -18.67 -19.39
C ARG A 513 4.63 -19.84 -18.43
N SER A 514 4.15 -20.98 -18.90
CA SER A 514 4.30 -22.26 -18.20
C SER A 514 5.71 -22.75 -18.40
N VAL A 515 6.38 -23.14 -17.33
CA VAL A 515 7.77 -23.59 -17.39
C VAL A 515 7.91 -25.04 -16.94
N LYS A 516 8.98 -25.68 -17.37
CA LYS A 516 9.32 -27.04 -16.92
C LYS A 516 9.48 -27.03 -15.41
N ALA A 517 8.73 -27.87 -14.68
CA ALA A 517 8.90 -28.06 -13.25
C ALA A 517 10.32 -28.55 -12.94
N HIS A 518 11.11 -27.75 -12.22
CA HIS A 518 12.50 -28.06 -11.92
C HIS A 518 13.01 -27.36 -10.66
N HIS A 519 12.85 -26.05 -10.58
CA HIS A 519 13.40 -25.24 -9.49
C HIS A 519 12.48 -25.20 -8.28
N VAL A 520 13.06 -25.36 -7.11
CA VAL A 520 12.40 -25.26 -5.80
C VAL A 520 12.80 -23.94 -5.14
N PHE A 521 11.83 -23.30 -4.52
CA PHE A 521 12.01 -22.05 -3.78
C PHE A 521 11.38 -22.18 -2.41
N GLU A 522 12.08 -21.71 -1.41
CA GLU A 522 11.53 -21.50 -0.08
C GLU A 522 10.69 -20.21 -0.10
N LEU A 523 9.41 -20.36 0.18
CA LEU A 523 8.46 -19.25 0.26
C LEU A 523 8.12 -18.95 1.71
N GLY A 524 8.19 -17.67 2.09
CA GLY A 524 7.69 -17.18 3.36
C GLY A 524 6.31 -16.56 3.21
N PHE A 525 5.45 -16.70 4.21
CA PHE A 525 4.11 -16.14 4.23
C PHE A 525 3.59 -15.94 5.65
N GLU A 526 2.59 -15.05 5.82
CA GLU A 526 2.07 -14.69 7.14
C GLU A 526 0.97 -15.66 7.61
N ALA A 527 0.08 -16.09 6.72
CA ALA A 527 -1.06 -16.96 7.04
C ALA A 527 -1.55 -17.76 5.83
N VAL A 528 -2.29 -18.83 6.12
CA VAL A 528 -3.03 -19.63 5.14
C VAL A 528 -4.52 -19.57 5.48
N ASN A 529 -5.34 -19.25 4.49
CA ASN A 529 -6.79 -19.20 4.65
C ASN A 529 -7.47 -20.18 3.70
N VAL A 530 -8.57 -20.77 4.12
CA VAL A 530 -9.43 -21.59 3.25
C VAL A 530 -10.01 -20.69 2.14
N SER A 531 -9.94 -21.13 0.88
CA SER A 531 -10.40 -20.36 -0.27
C SER A 531 -11.08 -21.24 -1.31
N LYS A 532 -12.34 -20.96 -1.58
CA LYS A 532 -13.11 -21.62 -2.66
C LYS A 532 -12.74 -21.11 -4.07
N ARG A 533 -11.93 -20.05 -4.17
CA ARG A 533 -11.55 -19.43 -5.46
C ARG A 533 -10.32 -20.09 -6.08
N HIS A 534 -9.48 -20.73 -5.28
CA HIS A 534 -8.24 -21.36 -5.73
C HIS A 534 -8.40 -22.86 -5.89
N LYS A 535 -7.76 -23.43 -6.93
CA LYS A 535 -7.75 -24.88 -7.17
C LYS A 535 -7.18 -25.68 -5.99
N SER A 536 -6.23 -25.09 -5.27
CA SER A 536 -5.64 -25.69 -4.06
C SER A 536 -6.60 -25.75 -2.86
N GLY A 537 -7.71 -25.01 -2.90
CA GLY A 537 -8.62 -24.87 -1.76
C GLY A 537 -8.14 -23.87 -0.69
N ILE A 538 -6.99 -23.24 -0.88
CA ILE A 538 -6.36 -22.31 0.07
C ILE A 538 -5.87 -21.04 -0.62
N ALA A 539 -5.69 -19.99 0.16
CA ALA A 539 -5.04 -18.74 -0.22
C ALA A 539 -3.93 -18.41 0.78
N VAL A 540 -2.76 -18.09 0.29
CA VAL A 540 -1.58 -17.73 1.08
C VAL A 540 -1.51 -16.20 1.18
N ARG A 541 -1.28 -15.67 2.39
CA ARG A 541 -1.24 -14.23 2.67
C ARG A 541 0.21 -13.73 2.60
N PHE A 542 0.46 -12.71 1.77
CA PHE A 542 1.76 -12.07 1.56
C PHE A 542 2.91 -13.03 1.23
N PRO A 543 2.75 -13.91 0.23
CA PRO A 543 3.82 -14.82 -0.16
C PRO A 543 5.00 -14.05 -0.76
N ARG A 544 6.22 -14.43 -0.34
CA ARG A 544 7.49 -13.90 -0.85
C ARG A 544 8.50 -15.02 -0.97
N ILE A 545 9.48 -14.85 -1.85
CA ILE A 545 10.58 -15.79 -1.99
C ILE A 545 11.59 -15.45 -0.89
N LEU A 546 11.97 -16.45 -0.09
CA LEU A 546 13.05 -16.34 0.90
C LEU A 546 14.38 -16.77 0.32
N ARG A 547 14.36 -17.85 -0.44
CA ARG A 547 15.58 -18.45 -1.00
C ARG A 547 15.29 -19.32 -2.21
N TRP A 548 16.17 -19.26 -3.20
CA TRP A 548 16.21 -20.25 -4.27
C TRP A 548 16.93 -21.52 -3.79
N ARG A 549 16.19 -22.62 -3.62
CA ARG A 549 16.68 -23.91 -3.15
C ARG A 549 17.34 -24.70 -4.27
N ARG A 550 18.53 -24.27 -4.71
CA ARG A 550 19.31 -24.95 -5.75
C ARG A 550 19.81 -26.32 -5.30
N ASP A 551 19.85 -26.53 -4.01
CA ASP A 551 20.24 -27.78 -3.32
C ASP A 551 19.11 -28.82 -3.30
N LYS A 552 17.84 -28.43 -3.54
CA LYS A 552 16.69 -29.30 -3.34
C LYS A 552 16.04 -29.71 -4.67
N PRO A 553 15.96 -31.04 -4.97
CA PRO A 553 15.23 -31.51 -6.15
C PRO A 553 13.72 -31.32 -6.00
N MET A 554 13.01 -31.11 -7.12
CA MET A 554 11.56 -30.84 -7.10
C MET A 554 10.73 -31.96 -6.44
N ALA A 555 11.21 -33.20 -6.47
CA ALA A 555 10.52 -34.33 -5.83
C ALA A 555 10.46 -34.22 -4.30
N GLU A 556 11.37 -33.45 -3.71
CA GLU A 556 11.46 -33.19 -2.28
C GLU A 556 10.74 -31.90 -1.86
N ALA A 557 10.11 -31.19 -2.80
CA ALA A 557 9.26 -30.05 -2.47
C ALA A 557 8.08 -30.48 -1.58
N ASP A 558 7.57 -29.53 -0.80
CA ASP A 558 6.53 -29.83 0.18
C ASP A 558 5.20 -30.23 -0.50
N ARG A 559 4.31 -30.81 0.31
CA ARG A 559 3.01 -31.28 -0.14
C ARG A 559 1.90 -30.27 0.21
N LEU A 560 0.84 -30.26 -0.58
CA LEU A 560 -0.32 -29.41 -0.37
C LEU A 560 -0.99 -29.66 1.00
N GLU A 561 -0.95 -30.90 1.49
CA GLU A 561 -1.46 -31.27 2.81
C GLU A 561 -0.73 -30.55 3.93
N THR A 562 0.59 -30.41 3.84
CA THR A 562 1.41 -29.64 4.81
C THR A 562 0.93 -28.19 4.90
N LEU A 563 0.70 -27.56 3.74
CA LEU A 563 0.22 -26.17 3.69
C LEU A 563 -1.23 -26.07 4.20
N LYS A 564 -2.11 -27.02 3.88
CA LYS A 564 -3.50 -27.08 4.38
C LYS A 564 -3.57 -27.23 5.89
N ALA A 565 -2.64 -27.96 6.50
CA ALA A 565 -2.58 -28.13 7.95
C ALA A 565 -2.26 -26.81 8.69
N LEU A 566 -1.72 -25.81 8.02
CA LEU A 566 -1.47 -24.45 8.55
C LEU A 566 -2.68 -23.52 8.38
N ALA A 567 -3.74 -23.95 7.67
CA ALA A 567 -4.94 -23.13 7.44
C ALA A 567 -5.76 -23.00 8.72
N ARG A 568 -6.18 -21.77 9.00
CA ARG A 568 -7.06 -21.41 10.13
C ARG A 568 -8.42 -20.97 9.64
#